data_297630aebf330f2f288de508e76bfb12
#
_entry.id   297630aebf330f2f288de508e76bfb12
#
_cell.length_a   1.000
_cell.length_b   1.000
_cell.length_c   1.000
_cell.angle_alpha   90.00
_cell.angle_beta   90.00
_cell.angle_gamma   90.00
#
_symmetry.space_group_name_H-M   'P 1'
#
loop_
_entity.id
_entity.type
_entity.pdbx_description
1 polymer ?
#
loop_
_entity_poly.entity_id
_entity_poly.type
_entity_poly.pdbx_seq_one_letter_code
_entity_poly.pdbx_strand_id
1 'polypeptide(L)'
;MPVTASLPPSSAAPSRGAARVLLPRPEGRGGELARLLREQELHVEQHPVVELRLHHDAPMREAITALAAGQWEHLVLTSPRAVEALAAVTAPLPEGTGTADAGPMLQETGSAEHQPGVLRIPASVTVTVVGEGTASALRACGREPDRVAGGSGQALVEQFPPAPGDGARVLFPASAAAVGTVPDGLAAKGYALTRVTAYTPHPLPLPPQVAHDLRTGVYRVVVLTSSMIARILAERGVHPSTRVVTIGDPSTTAARAAGLTVHHQARTATDRGLADAVRAALSVPPIPPIPPIPPTAFTRRPPHDL
;
A
#
# COMPACT_ATOMS: atom_id res chain seq x y z
N MET A 1 28.31 25.12 -33.83
CA MET A 1 28.60 23.91 -33.04
C MET A 1 27.29 23.32 -32.61
N PRO A 2 26.81 22.18 -33.13
CA PRO A 2 25.57 21.56 -32.69
C PRO A 2 25.81 20.79 -31.38
N VAL A 3 24.95 21.06 -30.39
CA VAL A 3 24.90 20.35 -29.10
C VAL A 3 24.24 18.99 -29.35
N THR A 4 25.01 17.94 -29.21
CA THR A 4 24.53 16.55 -29.25
C THR A 4 23.74 16.25 -28.00
N ALA A 5 22.42 16.12 -28.14
CA ALA A 5 21.55 15.61 -27.08
C ALA A 5 21.84 14.12 -26.85
N SER A 6 22.39 13.79 -25.69
CA SER A 6 22.54 12.39 -25.25
C SER A 6 21.17 11.79 -24.98
N LEU A 7 20.82 10.74 -25.73
CA LEU A 7 19.68 9.88 -25.48
C LEU A 7 19.86 9.15 -24.13
N PRO A 8 18.78 8.96 -23.36
CA PRO A 8 18.84 8.17 -22.13
C PRO A 8 19.20 6.71 -22.47
N PRO A 9 19.86 5.97 -21.54
CA PRO A 9 20.30 4.62 -21.81
C PRO A 9 19.11 3.72 -22.14
N SER A 10 19.18 3.09 -23.29
CA SER A 10 18.24 2.08 -23.79
C SER A 10 18.02 1.01 -22.73
N SER A 11 16.74 0.80 -22.38
CA SER A 11 16.31 -0.38 -21.63
C SER A 11 16.82 -1.64 -22.34
N ALA A 12 17.81 -2.31 -21.74
CA ALA A 12 18.32 -3.56 -22.25
C ALA A 12 17.17 -4.57 -22.36
N ALA A 13 17.00 -5.17 -23.52
CA ALA A 13 16.01 -6.22 -23.73
C ALA A 13 16.26 -7.36 -22.72
N PRO A 14 15.19 -7.93 -22.10
CA PRO A 14 15.36 -8.97 -21.10
C PRO A 14 16.06 -10.19 -21.68
N SER A 15 17.05 -10.72 -20.96
CA SER A 15 17.67 -11.99 -21.30
C SER A 15 16.58 -13.07 -21.39
N ARG A 16 16.56 -13.83 -22.51
CA ARG A 16 15.63 -14.96 -22.71
C ARG A 16 15.85 -15.97 -21.59
N GLY A 17 14.98 -15.95 -20.56
CA GLY A 17 15.04 -16.87 -19.42
C GLY A 17 14.89 -16.25 -18.04
N ALA A 18 14.98 -14.93 -17.88
CA ALA A 18 14.79 -14.27 -16.59
C ALA A 18 13.36 -14.46 -16.05
N ALA A 19 13.23 -14.86 -14.78
CA ALA A 19 11.93 -15.04 -14.15
C ALA A 19 11.20 -13.69 -14.04
N ARG A 20 9.95 -13.63 -14.55
CA ARG A 20 9.13 -12.41 -14.51
C ARG A 20 8.48 -12.23 -13.14
N VAL A 21 8.60 -11.04 -12.58
CA VAL A 21 8.04 -10.64 -11.28
C VAL A 21 7.09 -9.48 -11.50
N LEU A 22 5.84 -9.62 -11.02
CA LEU A 22 4.86 -8.53 -11.02
C LEU A 22 4.90 -7.78 -9.69
N LEU A 23 5.12 -6.46 -9.75
CA LEU A 23 5.01 -5.53 -8.64
C LEU A 23 3.75 -4.65 -8.82
N PRO A 24 2.63 -4.96 -8.17
CA PRO A 24 1.39 -4.20 -8.30
C PRO A 24 1.34 -3.00 -7.34
N ARG A 25 2.46 -2.31 -7.15
CA ARG A 25 2.59 -1.13 -6.28
C ARG A 25 2.26 0.16 -7.02
N PRO A 26 1.71 1.18 -6.34
CA PRO A 26 1.54 2.52 -6.89
C PRO A 26 2.84 3.08 -7.48
N GLU A 27 2.70 3.91 -8.52
CA GLU A 27 3.85 4.62 -9.12
C GLU A 27 4.59 5.45 -8.07
N GLY A 28 5.88 5.66 -8.29
CA GLY A 28 6.77 6.34 -7.34
C GLY A 28 7.09 5.52 -6.08
N ARG A 29 6.50 4.33 -5.92
CA ARG A 29 6.77 3.43 -4.78
C ARG A 29 7.24 2.06 -5.25
N GLY A 30 8.31 1.59 -4.67
CA GLY A 30 8.89 0.27 -5.01
C GLY A 30 10.08 0.33 -5.95
N GLY A 31 10.61 1.50 -6.26
CA GLY A 31 11.84 1.64 -7.04
C GLY A 31 13.01 0.90 -6.42
N GLU A 32 13.16 0.99 -5.11
CA GLU A 32 14.20 0.25 -4.37
C GLU A 32 13.99 -1.27 -4.46
N LEU A 33 12.76 -1.75 -4.24
CA LEU A 33 12.46 -3.17 -4.42
C LEU A 33 12.72 -3.63 -5.86
N ALA A 34 12.27 -2.85 -6.85
CA ALA A 34 12.49 -3.18 -8.24
C ALA A 34 14.00 -3.22 -8.59
N ARG A 35 14.79 -2.30 -8.04
CA ARG A 35 16.25 -2.31 -8.17
C ARG A 35 16.86 -3.59 -7.57
N LEU A 36 16.52 -3.91 -6.31
CA LEU A 36 17.01 -5.10 -5.61
C LEU A 36 16.66 -6.40 -6.34
N LEU A 37 15.47 -6.47 -6.94
CA LEU A 37 15.06 -7.65 -7.72
C LEU A 37 15.78 -7.74 -9.06
N ARG A 38 16.02 -6.62 -9.75
CA ARG A 38 16.81 -6.59 -11.00
C ARG A 38 18.27 -6.99 -10.77
N GLU A 39 18.84 -6.62 -9.59
CA GLU A 39 20.17 -7.10 -9.18
C GLU A 39 20.24 -8.61 -8.97
N GLN A 40 19.10 -9.27 -8.78
CA GLN A 40 18.97 -10.73 -8.75
C GLN A 40 18.66 -11.32 -10.13
N GLU A 41 18.91 -10.58 -11.21
CA GLU A 41 18.67 -10.98 -12.61
C GLU A 41 17.20 -11.29 -12.93
N LEU A 42 16.25 -10.72 -12.17
CA LEU A 42 14.82 -10.89 -12.39
C LEU A 42 14.27 -9.83 -13.36
N HIS A 43 13.33 -10.22 -14.20
CA HIS A 43 12.57 -9.28 -15.03
C HIS A 43 11.39 -8.72 -14.24
N VAL A 44 11.49 -7.44 -13.84
CA VAL A 44 10.53 -6.80 -12.96
C VAL A 44 9.63 -5.87 -13.75
N GLU A 45 8.33 -6.14 -13.69
CA GLU A 45 7.27 -5.31 -14.25
C GLU A 45 6.46 -4.67 -13.12
N GLN A 46 6.35 -3.35 -13.15
CA GLN A 46 5.57 -2.60 -12.17
C GLN A 46 4.29 -2.11 -12.82
N HIS A 47 3.15 -2.64 -12.35
CA HIS A 47 1.82 -2.24 -12.82
C HIS A 47 0.93 -1.98 -11.61
N PRO A 48 0.67 -0.71 -11.27
CA PRO A 48 -0.17 -0.36 -10.15
C PRO A 48 -1.60 -0.90 -10.33
N VAL A 49 -2.16 -1.47 -9.27
CA VAL A 49 -3.56 -1.92 -9.23
C VAL A 49 -4.42 -1.07 -8.31
N VAL A 50 -3.78 -0.09 -7.67
CA VAL A 50 -4.45 0.85 -6.78
C VAL A 50 -3.80 2.23 -6.92
N GLU A 51 -4.63 3.25 -7.02
CA GLU A 51 -4.29 4.66 -6.90
C GLU A 51 -4.77 5.15 -5.55
N LEU A 52 -3.99 6.02 -4.89
CA LEU A 52 -4.38 6.63 -3.62
C LEU A 52 -4.65 8.12 -3.85
N ARG A 53 -5.93 8.51 -3.91
CA ARG A 53 -6.34 9.90 -4.10
C ARG A 53 -6.39 10.61 -2.76
N LEU A 54 -5.58 11.65 -2.61
CA LEU A 54 -5.55 12.49 -1.42
C LEU A 54 -6.79 13.40 -1.40
N HIS A 55 -7.28 13.68 -0.20
CA HIS A 55 -8.39 14.61 0.03
C HIS A 55 -7.88 16.00 0.39
N HIS A 56 -8.45 17.00 -0.26
CA HIS A 56 -8.20 18.44 -0.01
C HIS A 56 -9.52 19.18 0.23
N ASP A 57 -10.56 18.45 0.65
CA ASP A 57 -11.91 18.95 0.88
C ASP A 57 -12.03 19.84 2.13
N ALA A 58 -13.20 20.43 2.36
CA ALA A 58 -13.43 21.30 3.49
C ALA A 58 -13.16 20.61 4.84
N PRO A 59 -13.64 19.37 5.10
CA PRO A 59 -13.36 18.67 6.35
C PRO A 59 -11.86 18.52 6.64
N MET A 60 -11.05 18.24 5.62
CA MET A 60 -9.60 18.09 5.77
C MET A 60 -8.95 19.44 6.08
N ARG A 61 -9.34 20.52 5.37
CA ARG A 61 -8.83 21.87 5.64
C ARG A 61 -9.20 22.36 7.03
N GLU A 62 -10.43 22.14 7.47
CA GLU A 62 -10.91 22.51 8.82
C GLU A 62 -10.11 21.76 9.90
N ALA A 63 -9.90 20.45 9.71
CA ALA A 63 -9.12 19.64 10.64
C ALA A 63 -7.67 20.12 10.78
N ILE A 64 -7.03 20.53 9.66
CA ILE A 64 -5.66 21.06 9.66
C ILE A 64 -5.63 22.45 10.31
N THR A 65 -6.60 23.31 10.05
CA THR A 65 -6.70 24.62 10.68
C THR A 65 -6.85 24.48 12.20
N ALA A 66 -7.73 23.58 12.63
CA ALA A 66 -7.94 23.27 14.05
C ALA A 66 -6.68 22.63 14.69
N LEU A 67 -5.94 21.81 13.94
CA LEU A 67 -4.67 21.24 14.39
C LEU A 67 -3.61 22.34 14.62
N ALA A 68 -3.45 23.24 13.66
CA ALA A 68 -2.52 24.36 13.76
C ALA A 68 -2.89 25.34 14.89
N ALA A 69 -4.18 25.45 15.23
CA ALA A 69 -4.69 26.23 16.36
C ALA A 69 -4.57 25.49 17.72
N GLY A 70 -4.02 24.26 17.75
CA GLY A 70 -3.85 23.50 18.98
C GLY A 70 -5.16 23.00 19.61
N GLN A 71 -6.21 22.83 18.79
CA GLN A 71 -7.51 22.35 19.28
C GLN A 71 -7.54 20.84 19.57
N TRP A 72 -6.47 20.12 19.32
CA TRP A 72 -6.30 18.69 19.53
C TRP A 72 -5.20 18.43 20.55
N GLU A 73 -5.39 17.50 21.45
CA GLU A 73 -4.37 17.02 22.38
C GLU A 73 -3.49 15.94 21.73
N HIS A 74 -4.06 15.17 20.78
CA HIS A 74 -3.36 14.09 20.09
C HIS A 74 -3.61 14.11 18.59
N LEU A 75 -2.58 13.73 17.84
CA LEU A 75 -2.63 13.40 16.42
C LEU A 75 -2.16 11.95 16.23
N VAL A 76 -2.99 11.11 15.61
CA VAL A 76 -2.67 9.71 15.35
C VAL A 76 -2.57 9.48 13.84
N LEU A 77 -1.42 8.97 13.38
CA LEU A 77 -1.13 8.72 11.98
C LEU A 77 -0.70 7.26 11.78
N THR A 78 -1.49 6.50 11.02
CA THR A 78 -1.24 5.07 10.77
C THR A 78 -0.68 4.78 9.38
N SER A 79 -0.42 5.83 8.58
CA SER A 79 0.04 5.68 7.19
C SER A 79 0.85 6.90 6.76
N PRO A 80 1.95 6.71 6.00
CA PRO A 80 2.65 7.83 5.36
C PRO A 80 1.74 8.69 4.46
N ARG A 81 0.72 8.08 3.86
CA ARG A 81 -0.26 8.80 3.01
C ARG A 81 -1.12 9.80 3.79
N ALA A 82 -1.42 9.51 5.05
CA ALA A 82 -2.10 10.50 5.90
C ALA A 82 -1.20 11.73 6.17
N VAL A 83 0.11 11.52 6.33
CA VAL A 83 1.08 12.61 6.45
C VAL A 83 1.15 13.43 5.17
N GLU A 84 1.24 12.77 4.01
CA GLU A 84 1.28 13.42 2.69
C GLU A 84 0.01 14.25 2.45
N ALA A 85 -1.17 13.71 2.81
CA ALA A 85 -2.44 14.44 2.69
C ALA A 85 -2.49 15.71 3.56
N LEU A 86 -1.99 15.62 4.81
CA LEU A 86 -1.88 16.79 5.68
C LEU A 86 -0.92 17.83 5.10
N ALA A 87 0.26 17.40 4.62
CA ALA A 87 1.26 18.28 4.05
C ALA A 87 0.78 18.96 2.76
N ALA A 88 0.05 18.25 1.91
CA ALA A 88 -0.47 18.78 0.66
C ALA A 88 -1.48 19.92 0.85
N VAL A 89 -2.27 19.89 1.93
CA VAL A 89 -3.22 20.99 2.24
C VAL A 89 -2.51 22.22 2.81
N THR A 90 -1.34 22.05 3.43
CA THR A 90 -0.55 23.18 3.97
C THR A 90 0.38 23.81 2.95
N ALA A 91 0.59 23.19 1.78
CA ALA A 91 1.37 23.78 0.70
C ALA A 91 0.65 25.02 0.13
N PRO A 92 1.35 26.13 -0.17
CA PRO A 92 0.74 27.25 -0.87
C PRO A 92 0.20 26.76 -2.22
N LEU A 93 -1.05 27.12 -2.54
CA LEU A 93 -1.58 26.87 -3.88
C LEU A 93 -0.68 27.55 -4.92
N PRO A 94 -0.38 26.92 -6.08
CA PRO A 94 0.33 27.58 -7.14
C PRO A 94 -0.46 28.83 -7.56
N GLU A 95 0.17 30.01 -7.51
CA GLU A 95 -0.44 31.27 -7.94
C GLU A 95 -0.77 31.16 -9.43
N GLY A 96 -2.05 31.12 -9.78
CA GLY A 96 -2.48 31.22 -11.17
C GLY A 96 -3.58 30.30 -11.66
N THR A 97 -4.69 30.13 -10.93
CA THR A 97 -5.97 29.77 -11.55
C THR A 97 -7.11 30.39 -10.75
N GLY A 98 -7.39 31.67 -11.10
CA GLY A 98 -8.69 32.26 -10.79
C GLY A 98 -9.71 31.70 -11.76
N THR A 99 -10.68 30.94 -11.28
CA THR A 99 -12.11 30.99 -11.58
C THR A 99 -12.81 29.92 -10.76
N ALA A 100 -13.82 30.33 -10.05
CA ALA A 100 -14.71 29.47 -9.29
C ALA A 100 -15.46 28.52 -10.22
N ASP A 101 -15.74 27.33 -9.68
CA ASP A 101 -16.70 26.33 -10.16
C ASP A 101 -16.13 25.22 -11.07
N ALA A 102 -15.44 24.29 -10.43
CA ALA A 102 -15.32 22.86 -10.73
C ALA A 102 -14.21 22.31 -9.83
N GLY A 103 -14.49 21.35 -8.98
CA GLY A 103 -13.48 20.75 -8.10
C GLY A 103 -12.27 20.28 -8.88
N PRO A 104 -11.05 20.71 -8.54
CA PRO A 104 -9.87 20.35 -9.31
C PRO A 104 -9.53 18.89 -9.07
N MET A 105 -9.81 18.06 -10.05
CA MET A 105 -9.13 16.78 -10.25
C MET A 105 -7.70 17.13 -10.70
N LEU A 106 -6.76 17.17 -9.74
CA LEU A 106 -5.35 17.17 -10.09
C LEU A 106 -5.00 15.76 -10.59
N GLN A 107 -4.96 15.61 -11.92
CA GLN A 107 -4.27 14.49 -12.55
C GLN A 107 -2.78 14.73 -12.33
N GLU A 108 -2.17 13.92 -11.46
CA GLU A 108 -0.72 13.84 -11.35
C GLU A 108 -0.17 13.16 -12.61
N THR A 109 0.10 13.95 -13.65
CA THR A 109 0.96 13.55 -14.75
C THR A 109 2.39 13.96 -14.42
N GLY A 110 3.24 12.97 -14.14
CA GLY A 110 4.70 13.14 -14.17
C GLY A 110 5.34 13.55 -12.86
N SER A 111 6.44 12.91 -12.55
CA SER A 111 7.35 13.06 -11.43
C SER A 111 7.85 14.51 -11.23
N ALA A 112 7.03 15.37 -10.66
CA ALA A 112 7.51 16.57 -10.00
C ALA A 112 7.91 16.14 -8.58
N GLU A 113 9.16 16.32 -8.19
CA GLU A 113 9.62 16.21 -6.81
C GLU A 113 8.78 17.16 -5.96
N HIS A 114 7.72 16.63 -5.38
CA HIS A 114 6.85 17.38 -4.49
C HIS A 114 7.63 17.60 -3.20
N GLN A 115 8.15 18.82 -2.98
CA GLN A 115 8.68 19.19 -1.69
C GLN A 115 7.52 19.14 -0.69
N PRO A 116 7.58 18.28 0.33
CA PRO A 116 6.50 18.18 1.29
C PRO A 116 6.33 19.52 2.00
N GLY A 117 5.09 20.00 2.06
CA GLY A 117 4.76 21.20 2.82
C GLY A 117 5.14 21.03 4.29
N VAL A 118 5.61 22.10 4.92
CA VAL A 118 5.96 22.08 6.36
C VAL A 118 4.67 21.97 7.18
N LEU A 119 4.49 20.88 7.93
CA LEU A 119 3.36 20.69 8.82
C LEU A 119 3.51 21.54 10.10
N ARG A 120 2.61 22.49 10.31
CA ARG A 120 2.54 23.28 11.54
C ARG A 120 1.72 22.54 12.60
N ILE A 121 2.39 21.70 13.37
CA ILE A 121 1.79 20.99 14.52
C ILE A 121 2.36 21.62 15.79
N PRO A 122 1.52 22.23 16.67
CA PRO A 122 1.97 22.80 17.94
C PRO A 122 2.66 21.76 18.81
N ALA A 123 3.65 22.19 19.59
CA ALA A 123 4.37 21.31 20.52
C ALA A 123 3.47 20.73 21.62
N SER A 124 2.33 21.35 21.89
CA SER A 124 1.31 20.85 22.82
C SER A 124 0.57 19.61 22.31
N VAL A 125 0.61 19.34 21.00
CA VAL A 125 -0.06 18.18 20.37
C VAL A 125 0.87 16.98 20.40
N THR A 126 0.49 15.92 21.10
CA THR A 126 1.23 14.65 21.10
C THR A 126 0.98 13.89 19.79
N VAL A 127 2.04 13.63 19.01
CA VAL A 127 1.94 12.92 17.72
C VAL A 127 2.37 11.48 17.90
N THR A 128 1.43 10.56 17.65
CA THR A 128 1.70 9.10 17.66
C THR A 128 1.57 8.55 16.24
N VAL A 129 2.58 7.83 15.79
CA VAL A 129 2.59 7.22 14.45
C VAL A 129 2.70 5.69 14.52
N VAL A 130 2.23 5.00 13.49
CA VAL A 130 2.42 3.55 13.31
C VAL A 130 3.53 3.28 12.32
N GLY A 131 4.59 2.63 12.81
CA GLY A 131 5.71 2.15 11.99
C GLY A 131 6.67 3.24 11.51
N GLU A 132 7.90 2.81 11.21
CA GLU A 132 8.99 3.71 10.83
C GLU A 132 8.75 4.44 9.50
N GLY A 133 8.01 3.84 8.56
CA GLY A 133 7.67 4.51 7.31
C GLY A 133 6.81 5.76 7.50
N THR A 134 5.88 5.74 8.48
CA THR A 134 5.07 6.92 8.82
C THR A 134 5.89 7.94 9.61
N ALA A 135 6.77 7.47 10.49
CA ALA A 135 7.70 8.33 11.23
C ALA A 135 8.64 9.09 10.28
N SER A 136 9.23 8.41 9.31
CA SER A 136 10.09 9.02 8.29
C SER A 136 9.35 10.05 7.43
N ALA A 137 8.11 9.76 7.04
CA ALA A 137 7.30 10.72 6.29
C ALA A 137 7.00 11.98 7.11
N LEU A 138 6.72 11.83 8.42
CA LEU A 138 6.46 12.95 9.31
C LEU A 138 7.72 13.81 9.52
N ARG A 139 8.89 13.17 9.69
CA ARG A 139 10.19 13.87 9.79
C ARG A 139 10.50 14.68 8.54
N ALA A 140 10.21 14.12 7.36
CA ALA A 140 10.38 14.84 6.10
C ALA A 140 9.51 16.11 6.00
N CYS A 141 8.40 16.17 6.77
CA CYS A 141 7.55 17.35 6.90
C CYS A 141 7.96 18.27 8.08
N GLY A 142 9.12 18.05 8.69
CA GLY A 142 9.69 18.91 9.75
C GLY A 142 9.16 18.64 11.16
N ARG A 143 8.49 17.50 11.43
CA ARG A 143 7.99 17.14 12.78
C ARG A 143 8.43 15.74 13.20
N GLU A 144 9.10 15.65 14.35
CA GLU A 144 9.39 14.36 14.99
C GLU A 144 8.12 13.79 15.63
N PRO A 145 7.84 12.48 15.51
CA PRO A 145 6.78 11.84 16.28
C PRO A 145 7.18 11.74 17.76
N ASP A 146 6.21 11.96 18.66
CA ASP A 146 6.45 11.77 20.10
C ASP A 146 6.42 10.28 20.48
N ARG A 147 5.71 9.45 19.69
CA ARG A 147 5.62 8.00 19.86
C ARG A 147 5.57 7.29 18.51
N VAL A 148 6.29 6.17 18.42
CA VAL A 148 6.24 5.26 17.26
C VAL A 148 5.72 3.91 17.74
N ALA A 149 4.48 3.59 17.41
CA ALA A 149 3.88 2.31 17.75
C ALA A 149 4.31 1.22 16.76
N GLY A 150 4.41 -0.01 17.22
CA GLY A 150 4.76 -1.15 16.37
C GLY A 150 3.68 -1.47 15.33
N GLY A 151 4.11 -1.69 14.11
CA GLY A 151 3.54 -2.32 12.93
C GLY A 151 2.03 -2.35 12.63
N SER A 152 1.11 -2.08 13.56
CA SER A 152 -0.34 -2.18 13.31
C SER A 152 -1.18 -1.21 14.14
N GLY A 153 -2.41 -0.95 13.69
CA GLY A 153 -3.38 -0.18 14.48
C GLY A 153 -3.75 -0.84 15.81
N GLN A 154 -3.73 -2.16 15.88
CA GLN A 154 -3.95 -2.91 17.11
C GLN A 154 -2.82 -2.66 18.12
N ALA A 155 -1.56 -2.74 17.67
CA ALA A 155 -0.41 -2.45 18.53
C ALA A 155 -0.40 -0.99 19.01
N LEU A 156 -0.83 -0.04 18.17
CA LEU A 156 -1.02 1.35 18.57
C LEU A 156 -2.02 1.44 19.72
N VAL A 157 -3.20 0.84 19.58
CA VAL A 157 -4.23 0.85 20.62
C VAL A 157 -3.72 0.24 21.92
N GLU A 158 -3.04 -0.88 21.87
CA GLU A 158 -2.47 -1.54 23.06
C GLU A 158 -1.46 -0.65 23.79
N GLN A 159 -0.58 0.04 23.04
CA GLN A 159 0.46 0.91 23.58
C GLN A 159 -0.04 2.32 23.96
N PHE A 160 -1.25 2.71 23.52
CA PHE A 160 -1.80 4.03 23.85
C PHE A 160 -2.27 4.05 25.30
N PRO A 161 -1.91 5.06 26.11
CA PRO A 161 -2.35 5.13 27.50
C PRO A 161 -3.87 5.36 27.59
N PRO A 162 -4.51 5.12 28.74
CA PRO A 162 -5.85 5.63 29.02
C PRO A 162 -5.88 7.16 28.91
N ALA A 163 -7.04 7.73 28.55
CA ALA A 163 -7.19 9.18 28.45
C ALA A 163 -6.94 9.85 29.83
N PRO A 164 -6.22 10.97 29.86
CA PRO A 164 -5.99 11.72 31.10
C PRO A 164 -7.25 12.57 31.44
N GLY A 165 -8.33 11.94 31.92
CA GLY A 165 -9.62 12.60 32.15
C GLY A 165 -10.60 12.43 30.98
N ASP A 166 -11.81 13.01 31.12
CA ASP A 166 -12.89 12.80 30.17
C ASP A 166 -12.67 13.54 28.86
N GLY A 167 -12.54 12.77 27.77
CA GLY A 167 -12.69 13.28 26.42
C GLY A 167 -11.49 13.99 25.80
N ALA A 168 -10.24 13.63 26.16
CA ALA A 168 -9.07 14.14 25.44
C ALA A 168 -9.23 13.91 23.93
N ARG A 169 -9.07 14.99 23.13
CA ARG A 169 -9.42 15.00 21.69
C ARG A 169 -8.30 14.46 20.84
N VAL A 170 -8.64 13.50 19.99
CA VAL A 170 -7.71 12.86 19.04
C VAL A 170 -8.15 13.18 17.63
N LEU A 171 -7.25 13.75 16.82
CA LEU A 171 -7.41 13.83 15.37
C LEU A 171 -6.82 12.56 14.72
N PHE A 172 -7.63 11.89 13.90
CA PHE A 172 -7.24 10.68 13.19
C PHE A 172 -7.47 10.81 11.67
N PRO A 173 -6.53 11.39 10.91
CA PRO A 173 -6.55 11.37 9.47
C PRO A 173 -6.28 9.95 8.96
N ALA A 174 -7.22 9.38 8.21
CA ALA A 174 -7.18 7.98 7.83
C ALA A 174 -7.64 7.73 6.39
N SER A 175 -7.38 6.53 5.89
CA SER A 175 -7.98 6.04 4.65
C SER A 175 -9.51 6.00 4.75
N ALA A 176 -10.21 6.28 3.65
CA ALA A 176 -11.66 5.99 3.55
C ALA A 176 -11.97 4.52 3.87
N ALA A 177 -11.05 3.61 3.52
CA ALA A 177 -11.18 2.17 3.77
C ALA A 177 -10.63 1.71 5.14
N ALA A 178 -10.26 2.64 6.06
CA ALA A 178 -9.77 2.27 7.37
C ALA A 178 -10.89 1.63 8.22
N VAL A 179 -10.54 0.51 8.87
CA VAL A 179 -11.45 -0.21 9.78
C VAL A 179 -11.51 0.43 11.16
N GLY A 180 -12.48 0.07 11.98
CA GLY A 180 -12.78 0.64 13.30
C GLY A 180 -11.73 0.40 14.39
N THR A 181 -10.72 -0.45 14.18
CA THR A 181 -9.75 -0.84 15.23
C THR A 181 -9.19 0.32 16.05
N VAL A 182 -8.72 1.39 15.40
CA VAL A 182 -8.14 2.55 16.11
C VAL A 182 -9.22 3.43 16.72
N PRO A 183 -10.27 3.84 15.98
CA PRO A 183 -11.37 4.60 16.58
C PRO A 183 -11.99 3.91 17.79
N ASP A 184 -12.38 2.64 17.64
CA ASP A 184 -13.07 1.88 18.69
C ASP A 184 -12.17 1.66 19.91
N GLY A 185 -10.89 1.33 19.64
CA GLY A 185 -9.92 1.09 20.70
C GLY A 185 -9.56 2.35 21.50
N LEU A 186 -9.45 3.51 20.87
CA LEU A 186 -9.20 4.79 21.58
C LEU A 186 -10.44 5.31 22.28
N ALA A 187 -11.63 5.14 21.69
CA ALA A 187 -12.88 5.45 22.36
C ALA A 187 -13.06 4.62 23.65
N ALA A 188 -12.74 3.32 23.62
CA ALA A 188 -12.75 2.45 24.80
C ALA A 188 -11.76 2.87 25.90
N LYS A 189 -10.74 3.66 25.55
CA LYS A 189 -9.77 4.26 26.48
C LYS A 189 -10.15 5.66 26.96
N GLY A 190 -11.35 6.17 26.60
CA GLY A 190 -11.88 7.45 27.04
C GLY A 190 -11.52 8.65 26.16
N TYR A 191 -10.98 8.44 24.95
CA TYR A 191 -10.65 9.52 24.02
C TYR A 191 -11.85 9.93 23.16
N ALA A 192 -12.00 11.25 22.91
CA ALA A 192 -12.91 11.80 21.93
C ALA A 192 -12.21 11.86 20.56
N LEU A 193 -12.39 10.83 19.72
CA LEU A 193 -11.71 10.71 18.44
C LEU A 193 -12.55 11.33 17.31
N THR A 194 -11.92 12.21 16.54
CA THR A 194 -12.44 12.73 15.27
C THR A 194 -11.64 12.14 14.12
N ARG A 195 -12.31 11.33 13.29
CA ARG A 195 -11.76 10.79 12.05
C ARG A 195 -12.03 11.74 10.89
N VAL A 196 -10.99 12.03 10.09
CA VAL A 196 -11.13 12.70 8.79
C VAL A 196 -10.55 11.80 7.68
N THR A 197 -11.19 11.85 6.51
CA THR A 197 -10.70 11.07 5.37
C THR A 197 -9.53 11.79 4.72
N ALA A 198 -8.34 11.23 4.88
CA ALA A 198 -7.11 11.78 4.32
C ALA A 198 -6.89 11.35 2.86
N TYR A 199 -7.28 10.13 2.52
CA TYR A 199 -7.16 9.59 1.15
C TYR A 199 -8.15 8.45 0.92
N THR A 200 -8.48 8.26 -0.36
CA THR A 200 -9.32 7.13 -0.81
C THR A 200 -8.52 6.28 -1.78
N PRO A 201 -8.42 4.96 -1.52
CA PRO A 201 -7.84 4.05 -2.49
C PRO A 201 -8.83 3.72 -3.60
N HIS A 202 -8.40 3.87 -4.85
CA HIS A 202 -9.16 3.54 -6.05
C HIS A 202 -8.50 2.37 -6.78
N PRO A 203 -9.21 1.27 -7.04
CA PRO A 203 -8.70 0.19 -7.87
C PRO A 203 -8.42 0.67 -9.30
N LEU A 204 -7.23 0.31 -9.83
CA LEU A 204 -6.86 0.55 -11.22
C LEU A 204 -6.93 -0.74 -12.02
N PRO A 205 -7.37 -0.70 -13.29
CA PRO A 205 -7.32 -1.86 -14.16
C PRO A 205 -5.87 -2.23 -14.48
N LEU A 206 -5.58 -3.51 -14.62
CA LEU A 206 -4.33 -3.96 -15.24
C LEU A 206 -4.43 -3.83 -16.76
N PRO A 207 -3.33 -3.51 -17.45
CA PRO A 207 -3.28 -3.64 -18.91
C PRO A 207 -3.73 -5.03 -19.35
N PRO A 208 -4.47 -5.19 -20.46
CA PRO A 208 -5.03 -6.47 -20.88
C PRO A 208 -4.00 -7.60 -20.97
N GLN A 209 -2.79 -7.31 -21.49
CA GLN A 209 -1.71 -8.29 -21.59
C GLN A 209 -1.20 -8.72 -20.21
N VAL A 210 -1.00 -7.78 -19.28
CA VAL A 210 -0.56 -8.06 -17.90
C VAL A 210 -1.59 -8.93 -17.17
N ALA A 211 -2.88 -8.60 -17.33
CA ALA A 211 -3.96 -9.39 -16.75
C ALA A 211 -4.04 -10.80 -17.37
N HIS A 212 -3.78 -10.95 -18.66
CA HIS A 212 -3.66 -12.24 -19.33
C HIS A 212 -2.48 -13.04 -18.78
N ASP A 213 -1.29 -12.45 -18.77
CA ASP A 213 -0.04 -13.06 -18.30
C ASP A 213 -0.13 -13.52 -16.83
N LEU A 214 -0.84 -12.75 -15.99
CA LEU A 214 -1.08 -13.11 -14.59
C LEU A 214 -1.95 -14.37 -14.46
N ARG A 215 -2.99 -14.48 -15.29
CA ARG A 215 -3.91 -15.64 -15.28
C ARG A 215 -3.35 -16.89 -15.97
N THR A 216 -2.36 -16.73 -16.84
CA THR A 216 -1.75 -17.84 -17.61
C THR A 216 -0.41 -18.32 -17.04
N GLY A 217 0.06 -17.73 -15.92
CA GLY A 217 1.25 -18.19 -15.22
C GLY A 217 2.57 -17.73 -15.85
N VAL A 218 2.54 -16.70 -16.68
CA VAL A 218 3.76 -16.09 -17.25
C VAL A 218 4.59 -15.43 -16.16
N TYR A 219 3.94 -14.83 -15.14
CA TYR A 219 4.65 -14.34 -13.96
C TYR A 219 5.00 -15.50 -13.02
N ARG A 220 6.30 -15.60 -12.70
CA ARG A 220 6.81 -16.57 -11.72
C ARG A 220 6.51 -16.14 -10.30
N VAL A 221 6.48 -14.84 -10.05
CA VAL A 221 6.21 -14.25 -8.71
C VAL A 221 5.31 -13.04 -8.86
N VAL A 222 4.42 -12.87 -7.88
CA VAL A 222 3.70 -11.62 -7.62
C VAL A 222 3.95 -11.19 -6.17
N VAL A 223 4.21 -9.89 -5.96
CA VAL A 223 4.54 -9.34 -4.64
C VAL A 223 3.38 -8.51 -4.10
N LEU A 224 2.81 -8.91 -2.97
CA LEU A 224 1.66 -8.27 -2.34
C LEU A 224 2.11 -7.43 -1.14
N THR A 225 2.01 -6.11 -1.27
CA THR A 225 2.52 -5.16 -0.28
C THR A 225 1.44 -4.52 0.59
N SER A 226 0.18 -4.92 0.41
CA SER A 226 -0.94 -4.51 1.27
C SER A 226 -2.10 -5.50 1.17
N SER A 227 -2.97 -5.49 2.18
CA SER A 227 -4.21 -6.29 2.20
C SER A 227 -5.15 -5.95 1.05
N MET A 228 -5.17 -4.70 0.60
CA MET A 228 -5.99 -4.26 -0.52
C MET A 228 -5.46 -4.82 -1.85
N ILE A 229 -4.16 -4.70 -2.11
CA ILE A 229 -3.53 -5.27 -3.31
C ILE A 229 -3.77 -6.79 -3.36
N ALA A 230 -3.70 -7.47 -2.20
CA ALA A 230 -3.97 -8.90 -2.13
C ALA A 230 -5.39 -9.25 -2.60
N ARG A 231 -6.41 -8.53 -2.11
CA ARG A 231 -7.81 -8.72 -2.52
C ARG A 231 -8.02 -8.42 -3.99
N ILE A 232 -7.52 -7.27 -4.47
CA ILE A 232 -7.66 -6.87 -5.88
C ILE A 232 -7.05 -7.92 -6.82
N LEU A 233 -5.87 -8.45 -6.51
CA LEU A 233 -5.24 -9.45 -7.38
C LEU A 233 -5.93 -10.81 -7.30
N ALA A 234 -6.46 -11.20 -6.15
CA ALA A 234 -7.26 -12.42 -6.02
C ALA A 234 -8.50 -12.35 -6.92
N GLU A 235 -9.22 -11.23 -6.92
CA GLU A 235 -10.38 -11.00 -7.79
C GLU A 235 -10.03 -11.04 -9.28
N ARG A 236 -8.82 -10.61 -9.66
CA ARG A 236 -8.35 -10.62 -11.06
C ARG A 236 -7.88 -11.98 -11.53
N GLY A 237 -7.62 -12.89 -10.61
CA GLY A 237 -7.14 -14.23 -10.86
C GLY A 237 -5.61 -14.28 -10.99
N VAL A 238 -4.99 -14.97 -10.05
CA VAL A 238 -3.55 -15.31 -10.07
C VAL A 238 -3.42 -16.77 -10.40
N HIS A 239 -2.59 -17.09 -11.41
CA HIS A 239 -2.41 -18.49 -11.83
C HIS A 239 -1.81 -19.33 -10.68
N PRO A 240 -2.25 -20.58 -10.45
CA PRO A 240 -1.76 -21.42 -9.35
C PRO A 240 -0.25 -21.68 -9.36
N SER A 241 0.41 -21.62 -10.51
CA SER A 241 1.87 -21.75 -10.62
C SER A 241 2.63 -20.47 -10.25
N THR A 242 1.94 -19.32 -10.14
CA THR A 242 2.56 -18.04 -9.74
C THR A 242 2.79 -18.02 -8.24
N ARG A 243 4.02 -17.79 -7.84
CA ARG A 243 4.39 -17.68 -6.42
C ARG A 243 3.91 -16.35 -5.85
N VAL A 244 3.15 -16.42 -4.75
CA VAL A 244 2.67 -15.23 -4.04
C VAL A 244 3.59 -14.94 -2.86
N VAL A 245 4.16 -13.74 -2.85
CA VAL A 245 5.03 -13.23 -1.78
C VAL A 245 4.35 -12.04 -1.12
N THR A 246 4.33 -11.98 0.21
CA THR A 246 3.67 -10.93 0.99
C THR A 246 4.65 -10.16 1.86
N ILE A 247 4.34 -8.89 2.17
CA ILE A 247 5.19 -8.03 2.99
C ILE A 247 5.09 -8.33 4.49
N GLY A 248 3.96 -8.89 4.95
CA GLY A 248 3.72 -9.12 6.38
C GLY A 248 2.33 -9.69 6.65
N ASP A 249 2.03 -9.93 7.93
CA ASP A 249 0.82 -10.63 8.39
C ASP A 249 -0.51 -10.07 7.84
N PRO A 250 -0.75 -8.74 7.81
CA PRO A 250 -2.02 -8.23 7.29
C PRO A 250 -2.24 -8.59 5.81
N SER A 251 -1.18 -8.53 5.00
CA SER A 251 -1.23 -8.89 3.57
C SER A 251 -1.38 -10.39 3.38
N THR A 252 -0.72 -11.19 4.21
CA THR A 252 -0.80 -12.66 4.22
C THR A 252 -2.21 -13.14 4.57
N THR A 253 -2.78 -12.60 5.64
CA THR A 253 -4.14 -12.91 6.08
C THR A 253 -5.16 -12.56 5.00
N ALA A 254 -5.05 -11.36 4.41
CA ALA A 254 -5.95 -10.93 3.34
C ALA A 254 -5.81 -11.79 2.08
N ALA A 255 -4.59 -12.16 1.69
CA ALA A 255 -4.34 -13.02 0.53
C ALA A 255 -4.97 -14.40 0.72
N ARG A 256 -4.76 -15.03 1.87
CA ARG A 256 -5.34 -16.34 2.21
C ARG A 256 -6.86 -16.30 2.29
N ALA A 257 -7.42 -15.27 2.94
CA ALA A 257 -8.87 -15.07 3.03
C ALA A 257 -9.52 -14.88 1.64
N ALA A 258 -8.77 -14.33 0.69
CA ALA A 258 -9.19 -14.17 -0.70
C ALA A 258 -8.88 -15.39 -1.60
N GLY A 259 -8.46 -16.52 -1.03
CA GLY A 259 -8.22 -17.79 -1.74
C GLY A 259 -6.84 -17.91 -2.39
N LEU A 260 -5.90 -16.99 -2.15
CA LEU A 260 -4.54 -17.11 -2.67
C LEU A 260 -3.67 -17.99 -1.76
N THR A 261 -2.88 -18.87 -2.38
CA THR A 261 -1.83 -19.61 -1.67
C THR A 261 -0.61 -18.70 -1.49
N VAL A 262 -0.31 -18.29 -0.25
CA VAL A 262 0.89 -17.51 0.07
C VAL A 262 2.08 -18.45 0.22
N HIS A 263 3.09 -18.27 -0.62
CA HIS A 263 4.29 -19.12 -0.65
C HIS A 263 5.38 -18.64 0.29
N HIS A 264 5.57 -17.31 0.36
CA HIS A 264 6.52 -16.71 1.30
C HIS A 264 5.98 -15.38 1.84
N GLN A 265 6.28 -15.12 3.11
CA GLN A 265 6.12 -13.84 3.75
C GLN A 265 7.49 -13.26 4.07
N ALA A 266 7.71 -11.96 3.82
CA ALA A 266 8.93 -11.29 4.20
C ALA A 266 9.13 -11.34 5.72
N ARG A 267 10.33 -11.61 6.16
CA ARG A 267 10.69 -11.65 7.61
C ARG A 267 10.64 -10.26 8.24
N THR A 268 10.94 -9.25 7.44
CA THR A 268 10.84 -7.83 7.81
C THR A 268 10.03 -7.10 6.75
N ALA A 269 9.17 -6.18 7.17
CA ALA A 269 8.30 -5.41 6.27
C ALA A 269 9.08 -4.28 5.57
N THR A 270 10.14 -4.65 4.85
CA THR A 270 11.04 -3.76 4.10
C THR A 270 11.23 -4.26 2.67
N ASP A 271 11.69 -3.39 1.76
CA ASP A 271 11.99 -3.77 0.38
C ASP A 271 13.09 -4.85 0.31
N ARG A 272 14.09 -4.80 1.21
CA ARG A 272 15.11 -5.85 1.35
C ARG A 272 14.50 -7.18 1.77
N GLY A 273 13.64 -7.17 2.81
CA GLY A 273 12.95 -8.37 3.28
C GLY A 273 12.06 -9.00 2.20
N LEU A 274 11.41 -8.17 1.37
CA LEU A 274 10.65 -8.65 0.22
C LEU A 274 11.54 -9.25 -0.86
N ALA A 275 12.68 -8.63 -1.19
CA ALA A 275 13.62 -9.17 -2.17
C ALA A 275 14.18 -10.53 -1.74
N ASP A 276 14.49 -10.70 -0.45
CA ASP A 276 14.92 -11.97 0.11
C ASP A 276 13.81 -13.04 0.08
N ALA A 277 12.56 -12.65 0.36
CA ALA A 277 11.41 -13.54 0.27
C ALA A 277 11.11 -13.98 -1.18
N VAL A 278 11.27 -13.10 -2.16
CA VAL A 278 11.16 -13.44 -3.60
C VAL A 278 12.22 -14.46 -3.99
N ARG A 279 13.46 -14.25 -3.60
CA ARG A 279 14.56 -15.20 -3.85
C ARG A 279 14.25 -16.56 -3.23
N ALA A 280 13.81 -16.60 -1.97
CA ALA A 280 13.42 -17.83 -1.29
C ALA A 280 12.26 -18.54 -2.00
N ALA A 281 11.25 -17.77 -2.47
CA ALA A 281 10.15 -18.33 -3.23
C ALA A 281 10.62 -18.99 -4.54
N LEU A 282 11.58 -18.40 -5.24
CA LEU A 282 12.11 -18.93 -6.50
C LEU A 282 13.04 -20.13 -6.32
N SER A 283 13.66 -20.29 -5.15
CA SER A 283 14.55 -21.43 -4.85
C SER A 283 13.80 -22.76 -4.65
N VAL A 284 12.49 -22.71 -4.41
CA VAL A 284 11.65 -23.91 -4.33
C VAL A 284 11.31 -24.38 -5.77
N PRO A 285 11.46 -25.67 -6.10
CA PRO A 285 11.09 -26.18 -7.41
C PRO A 285 9.65 -25.83 -7.80
N PRO A 286 9.34 -25.65 -9.10
CA PRO A 286 7.98 -25.43 -9.53
C PRO A 286 7.09 -26.59 -9.08
N ILE A 287 5.89 -26.27 -8.61
CA ILE A 287 4.86 -27.27 -8.29
C ILE A 287 4.55 -27.98 -9.61
N PRO A 288 4.73 -29.32 -9.70
CA PRO A 288 4.38 -30.04 -10.91
C PRO A 288 2.88 -29.81 -11.20
N PRO A 289 2.50 -29.69 -12.51
CA PRO A 289 1.10 -29.56 -12.85
C PRO A 289 0.33 -30.76 -12.27
N ILE A 290 -0.80 -30.49 -11.61
CA ILE A 290 -1.69 -31.54 -11.13
C ILE A 290 -2.10 -32.36 -12.36
N PRO A 291 -1.79 -33.66 -12.42
CA PRO A 291 -2.21 -34.47 -13.56
C PRO A 291 -3.75 -34.40 -13.70
N PRO A 292 -4.27 -34.35 -14.92
CA PRO A 292 -5.72 -34.34 -15.12
C PRO A 292 -6.31 -35.56 -14.42
N ILE A 293 -7.35 -35.34 -13.61
CA ILE A 293 -8.09 -36.43 -12.95
C ILE A 293 -8.61 -37.34 -14.08
N PRO A 294 -8.18 -38.62 -14.13
CA PRO A 294 -8.70 -39.51 -15.16
C PRO A 294 -10.21 -39.58 -15.06
N PRO A 295 -10.95 -39.55 -16.17
CA PRO A 295 -12.38 -39.69 -16.13
C PRO A 295 -12.70 -41.01 -15.41
N THR A 296 -13.34 -40.88 -14.24
CA THR A 296 -13.85 -42.04 -13.50
C THR A 296 -14.76 -42.80 -14.42
N ALA A 297 -14.33 -44.00 -14.84
CA ALA A 297 -15.15 -44.89 -15.60
C ALA A 297 -16.38 -45.20 -14.75
N PHE A 298 -17.51 -44.58 -15.11
CA PHE A 298 -18.82 -45.00 -14.60
C PHE A 298 -19.02 -46.42 -15.07
N THR A 299 -18.62 -47.42 -14.28
CA THR A 299 -19.07 -48.80 -14.47
C THR A 299 -20.59 -48.83 -14.24
N ARG A 300 -21.31 -48.86 -15.32
CA ARG A 300 -22.75 -49.19 -15.27
C ARG A 300 -22.89 -50.53 -14.60
N ARG A 301 -23.55 -50.55 -13.45
CA ARG A 301 -24.01 -51.76 -12.79
C ARG A 301 -25.02 -52.43 -13.73
N PRO A 302 -24.89 -53.72 -14.07
CA PRO A 302 -25.90 -54.42 -14.85
C PRO A 302 -27.21 -54.49 -14.08
N PRO A 303 -28.37 -54.44 -14.78
CA PRO A 303 -29.65 -54.61 -14.12
C PRO A 303 -29.77 -56.01 -13.53
N HIS A 304 -30.20 -56.06 -12.27
CA HIS A 304 -30.62 -57.34 -11.65
C HIS A 304 -31.92 -57.77 -12.30
N ASP A 305 -31.87 -58.89 -13.05
CA ASP A 305 -33.06 -59.62 -13.46
C ASP A 305 -33.70 -60.28 -12.20
N LEU A 306 -35.02 -60.02 -12.05
CA LEU A 306 -35.95 -60.82 -11.24
C LEU A 306 -36.66 -61.82 -12.15
#